data_2aa1625ed8d36e60c0552ab4bf101d8c
#
_entry.id   2aa1625ed8d36e60c0552ab4bf101d8c
#
_cell.length_a   1.000
_cell.length_b   1.000
_cell.length_c   1.000
_cell.angle_alpha   90.00
_cell.angle_beta   90.00
_cell.angle_gamma   90.00
#
_symmetry.space_group_name_H-M   'P 1'
#
loop_
_entity.id
_entity.type
_entity.pdbx_description
1 polymer ?
#
loop_
_entity_poly.entity_id
_entity_poly.type
_entity_poly.pdbx_seq_one_letter_code
_entity_poly.pdbx_strand_id
1 'polypeptide(L)'
;MEYKLLTSSNKDINRLIKYKKRTIYEYAKDLSNEEIDKINKYVTSEVPKLINDYCNIVVDNKIVGCLLLTNKDDGKLLDEIYLEEEYRDKGIGTKIIKNILNNNDIVYLWVYKENKKAISLYKKLEFYAIEETESRYYMKYSKGVNSTK
;
A
#
# COMPACT_ATOMS: atom_id res chain seq x y z
N MET A 1 15.51 -6.60 -9.99
CA MET A 1 15.08 -7.75 -9.19
C MET A 1 13.66 -8.14 -9.58
N GLU A 2 13.48 -9.39 -9.93
CA GLU A 2 12.17 -9.87 -10.37
C GLU A 2 11.28 -10.27 -9.19
N TYR A 3 9.98 -10.12 -9.39
CA TYR A 3 8.99 -10.46 -8.38
C TYR A 3 7.84 -11.23 -9.01
N LYS A 4 7.09 -11.93 -8.15
CA LYS A 4 5.81 -12.54 -8.51
C LYS A 4 4.77 -12.10 -7.49
N LEU A 5 3.52 -12.01 -7.92
CA LEU A 5 2.37 -11.78 -7.03
C LEU A 5 1.57 -13.06 -6.96
N LEU A 6 1.43 -13.59 -5.77
CA LEU A 6 0.63 -14.82 -5.53
C LEU A 6 -0.49 -14.48 -4.56
N THR A 7 -1.69 -14.99 -4.84
CA THR A 7 -2.86 -14.79 -3.98
C THR A 7 -2.56 -15.28 -2.56
N SER A 8 -2.85 -14.44 -1.58
CA SER A 8 -2.72 -14.81 -0.17
C SER A 8 -3.85 -15.74 0.27
N SER A 9 -3.64 -16.49 1.33
CA SER A 9 -4.63 -17.40 1.90
C SER A 9 -4.67 -17.25 3.41
N ASN A 10 -5.55 -18.00 4.07
CA ASN A 10 -5.72 -17.91 5.52
C ASN A 10 -4.42 -18.15 6.31
N LYS A 11 -3.51 -18.95 5.77
CA LYS A 11 -2.21 -19.20 6.42
C LYS A 11 -1.32 -17.95 6.45
N ASP A 12 -1.63 -16.95 5.65
CA ASP A 12 -0.85 -15.71 5.54
C ASP A 12 -1.33 -14.60 6.48
N ILE A 13 -2.49 -14.78 7.12
CA ILE A 13 -3.16 -13.73 7.90
C ILE A 13 -2.24 -13.14 8.98
N ASN A 14 -1.55 -13.95 9.74
CA ASN A 14 -0.70 -13.44 10.82
C ASN A 14 0.45 -12.59 10.28
N ARG A 15 1.02 -12.98 9.15
CA ARG A 15 2.09 -12.21 8.51
C ARG A 15 1.54 -10.87 7.98
N LEU A 16 0.36 -10.90 7.36
CA LEU A 16 -0.28 -9.70 6.83
C LEU A 16 -0.63 -8.71 7.95
N ILE A 17 -1.12 -9.21 9.08
CA ILE A 17 -1.37 -8.38 10.26
C ILE A 17 -0.08 -7.70 10.72
N LYS A 18 1.01 -8.46 10.79
CA LYS A 18 2.32 -7.96 11.19
C LYS A 18 2.80 -6.84 10.25
N TYR A 19 2.70 -7.05 8.94
CA TYR A 19 3.09 -6.05 7.94
C TYR A 19 2.28 -4.77 8.08
N LYS A 20 0.97 -4.89 8.24
CA LYS A 20 0.10 -3.72 8.37
C LYS A 20 0.42 -2.93 9.64
N LYS A 21 0.65 -3.61 10.76
CA LYS A 21 1.05 -2.96 12.00
C LYS A 21 2.39 -2.23 11.86
N ARG A 22 3.37 -2.85 11.21
CA ARG A 22 4.67 -2.21 10.97
C ARG A 22 4.52 -0.92 10.20
N THR A 23 3.71 -0.91 9.15
CA THR A 23 3.45 0.29 8.36
C THR A 23 2.83 1.39 9.21
N ILE A 24 1.80 1.06 9.97
CA ILE A 24 1.11 2.05 10.80
C ILE A 24 2.05 2.64 11.84
N TYR A 25 2.78 1.79 12.57
CA TYR A 25 3.66 2.25 13.66
C TYR A 25 4.92 2.95 13.18
N GLU A 26 5.30 2.75 11.93
CA GLU A 26 6.43 3.48 11.35
C GLU A 26 6.13 4.98 11.21
N TYR A 27 4.89 5.32 10.85
CA TYR A 27 4.50 6.69 10.51
C TYR A 27 3.54 7.35 11.48
N ALA A 28 2.78 6.60 12.24
CA ALA A 28 1.89 7.15 13.26
C ALA A 28 2.66 7.38 14.55
N LYS A 29 2.75 8.62 14.99
CA LYS A 29 3.59 9.03 16.12
C LYS A 29 2.74 9.38 17.34
N ASP A 30 3.36 9.32 18.52
CA ASP A 30 2.79 9.78 19.79
C ASP A 30 1.44 9.15 20.11
N LEU A 31 1.34 7.84 19.87
CA LEU A 31 0.11 7.09 20.11
C LEU A 31 -0.09 6.79 21.58
N SER A 32 -1.29 7.03 22.09
CA SER A 32 -1.69 6.62 23.44
C SER A 32 -1.93 5.09 23.46
N ASN A 33 -1.97 4.52 24.65
CA ASN A 33 -2.31 3.10 24.81
C ASN A 33 -3.69 2.78 24.24
N GLU A 34 -4.65 3.69 24.40
CA GLU A 34 -5.99 3.53 23.84
C GLU A 34 -5.98 3.50 22.33
N GLU A 35 -5.19 4.37 21.70
CA GLU A 35 -5.04 4.40 20.25
C GLU A 35 -4.37 3.12 19.73
N ILE A 36 -3.35 2.63 20.43
CA ILE A 36 -2.67 1.37 20.09
C ILE A 36 -3.65 0.21 20.15
N ASP A 37 -4.49 0.14 21.19
CA ASP A 37 -5.50 -0.92 21.29
C ASP A 37 -6.51 -0.85 20.13
N LYS A 38 -6.94 0.33 19.74
CA LYS A 38 -7.87 0.53 18.62
C LYS A 38 -7.23 0.07 17.31
N ILE A 39 -5.96 0.43 17.08
CA ILE A 39 -5.22 0.01 15.88
C ILE A 39 -5.11 -1.51 15.83
N ASN A 40 -4.73 -2.14 16.95
CA ASN A 40 -4.58 -3.59 17.01
C ASN A 40 -5.89 -4.31 16.70
N LYS A 41 -7.00 -3.83 17.27
CA LYS A 41 -8.33 -4.40 17.00
C LYS A 41 -8.74 -4.20 15.55
N TYR A 42 -8.50 -3.01 15.00
CA TYR A 42 -8.81 -2.69 13.62
C TYR A 42 -8.06 -3.62 12.65
N VAL A 43 -6.74 -3.74 12.81
CA VAL A 43 -5.92 -4.56 11.92
C VAL A 43 -6.32 -6.03 12.01
N THR A 44 -6.51 -6.55 13.22
CA THR A 44 -6.89 -7.94 13.45
C THR A 44 -8.26 -8.27 12.82
N SER A 45 -9.16 -7.30 12.81
CA SER A 45 -10.48 -7.45 12.21
C SER A 45 -10.46 -7.30 10.68
N GLU A 46 -9.73 -6.30 10.16
CA GLU A 46 -9.75 -5.96 8.73
C GLU A 46 -9.01 -6.95 7.85
N VAL A 47 -7.84 -7.42 8.28
CA VAL A 47 -7.03 -8.29 7.43
C VAL A 47 -7.78 -9.57 7.03
N PRO A 48 -8.42 -10.30 7.95
CA PRO A 48 -9.18 -11.50 7.54
C PRO A 48 -10.33 -11.20 6.57
N LYS A 49 -10.98 -10.06 6.71
CA LYS A 49 -12.08 -9.67 5.82
C LYS A 49 -11.61 -9.45 4.39
N LEU A 50 -10.38 -8.99 4.22
CA LEU A 50 -9.82 -8.62 2.92
C LEU A 50 -8.88 -9.68 2.37
N ILE A 51 -8.83 -10.86 2.98
CA ILE A 51 -7.82 -11.88 2.62
C ILE A 51 -7.85 -12.26 1.13
N ASN A 52 -9.03 -12.26 0.52
CA ASN A 52 -9.15 -12.63 -0.89
C ASN A 52 -8.60 -11.57 -1.84
N ASP A 53 -8.38 -10.34 -1.36
CA ASP A 53 -7.84 -9.25 -2.16
C ASP A 53 -6.35 -9.02 -1.93
N TYR A 54 -5.76 -9.72 -0.96
CA TYR A 54 -4.32 -9.63 -0.70
C TYR A 54 -3.52 -10.53 -1.63
N CYS A 55 -2.36 -10.03 -2.04
CA CYS A 55 -1.35 -10.83 -2.71
C CYS A 55 -0.06 -10.80 -1.92
N ASN A 56 0.64 -11.93 -1.91
CA ASN A 56 2.01 -12.01 -1.40
C ASN A 56 2.95 -11.54 -2.51
N ILE A 57 3.93 -10.71 -2.14
CA ILE A 57 5.03 -10.37 -3.04
C ILE A 57 6.13 -11.38 -2.81
N VAL A 58 6.55 -12.08 -3.86
CA VAL A 58 7.52 -13.18 -3.80
C VAL A 58 8.74 -12.83 -4.64
N VAL A 59 9.92 -12.97 -4.06
CA VAL A 59 11.21 -12.79 -4.72
C VAL A 59 12.09 -14.00 -4.38
N ASP A 60 12.64 -14.66 -5.40
CA ASP A 60 13.47 -15.86 -5.21
C ASP A 60 12.80 -16.91 -4.32
N ASN A 61 11.52 -17.18 -4.58
CA ASN A 61 10.70 -18.15 -3.84
C ASN A 61 10.46 -17.82 -2.36
N LYS A 62 10.73 -16.58 -1.95
CA LYS A 62 10.46 -16.11 -0.58
C LYS A 62 9.38 -15.05 -0.58
N ILE A 63 8.49 -15.10 0.37
CA ILE A 63 7.51 -14.03 0.58
C ILE A 63 8.23 -12.88 1.26
N VAL A 64 8.25 -11.73 0.59
CA VAL A 64 9.00 -10.55 1.05
C VAL A 64 8.12 -9.33 1.28
N GLY A 65 6.84 -9.46 1.06
CA GLY A 65 5.91 -8.35 1.27
C GLY A 65 4.50 -8.69 0.86
N CYS A 66 3.66 -7.68 0.76
CA CYS A 66 2.27 -7.87 0.36
C CYS A 66 1.74 -6.68 -0.43
N LEU A 67 0.66 -6.94 -1.15
CA LEU A 67 -0.08 -5.95 -1.92
C LEU A 67 -1.57 -6.12 -1.64
N LEU A 68 -2.25 -5.03 -1.36
CA LEU A 68 -3.70 -5.01 -1.26
C LEU A 68 -4.24 -3.98 -2.25
N LEU A 69 -4.95 -4.45 -3.25
CA LEU A 69 -5.57 -3.61 -4.27
C LEU A 69 -7.07 -3.93 -4.26
N THR A 70 -7.89 -2.93 -3.98
CA THR A 70 -9.34 -3.11 -3.87
C THR A 70 -10.08 -2.22 -4.85
N ASN A 71 -11.37 -2.47 -5.04
CA ASN A 71 -12.20 -1.61 -5.87
C ASN A 71 -12.58 -0.35 -5.09
N LYS A 72 -12.58 0.79 -5.78
CA LYS A 72 -12.92 2.07 -5.16
C LYS A 72 -13.59 2.98 -6.19
N ASP A 73 -14.88 3.28 -5.99
CA ASP A 73 -15.63 4.18 -6.87
C ASP A 73 -15.44 3.83 -8.35
N ASP A 74 -14.74 4.67 -9.09
CA ASP A 74 -14.50 4.52 -10.53
C ASP A 74 -13.15 3.90 -10.87
N GLY A 75 -12.45 3.34 -9.89
CA GLY A 75 -11.12 2.81 -10.11
C GLY A 75 -10.69 1.79 -9.07
N LYS A 76 -9.42 1.80 -8.75
CA LYS A 76 -8.81 0.92 -7.76
C LYS A 76 -8.22 1.74 -6.62
N LEU A 77 -8.24 1.17 -5.42
CA LEU A 77 -7.53 1.71 -4.28
C LEU A 77 -6.30 0.82 -4.04
N LEU A 78 -5.12 1.42 -4.14
CA LEU A 78 -3.89 0.78 -3.68
C LEU A 78 -3.86 0.97 -2.16
N ASP A 79 -4.47 0.01 -1.46
CA ASP A 79 -4.74 0.11 -0.04
C ASP A 79 -3.49 -0.17 0.79
N GLU A 80 -2.66 -1.09 0.32
CA GLU A 80 -1.44 -1.44 1.03
C GLU A 80 -0.40 -1.99 0.05
N ILE A 81 0.84 -1.52 0.19
CA ILE A 81 2.00 -2.14 -0.42
C ILE A 81 3.12 -2.12 0.61
N TYR A 82 3.66 -3.28 0.91
CA TYR A 82 4.69 -3.44 1.93
C TYR A 82 5.78 -4.35 1.41
N LEU A 83 7.03 -3.95 1.64
CA LEU A 83 8.21 -4.79 1.40
C LEU A 83 9.03 -4.85 2.67
N GLU A 84 9.57 -6.04 2.96
CA GLU A 84 10.54 -6.20 4.03
C GLU A 84 11.76 -5.32 3.74
N GLU A 85 12.39 -4.82 4.77
CA GLU A 85 13.42 -3.78 4.68
C GLU A 85 14.54 -4.11 3.69
N GLU A 86 15.02 -5.36 3.69
CA GLU A 86 16.10 -5.79 2.79
C GLU A 86 15.72 -5.76 1.32
N TYR A 87 14.45 -5.69 0.98
CA TYR A 87 13.96 -5.68 -0.41
C TYR A 87 13.50 -4.31 -0.87
N ARG A 88 13.66 -3.29 -0.01
CA ARG A 88 13.34 -1.90 -0.36
C ARG A 88 14.48 -1.28 -1.16
N ASP A 89 14.17 -0.22 -1.89
CA ASP A 89 15.13 0.56 -2.68
C ASP A 89 15.82 -0.24 -3.78
N LYS A 90 15.16 -1.30 -4.26
CA LYS A 90 15.65 -2.14 -5.36
C LYS A 90 14.74 -2.09 -6.59
N GLY A 91 13.77 -1.19 -6.57
CA GLY A 91 12.86 -0.96 -7.69
C GLY A 91 11.65 -1.89 -7.75
N ILE A 92 11.48 -2.81 -6.81
CA ILE A 92 10.36 -3.76 -6.80
C ILE A 92 9.03 -3.03 -6.66
N GLY A 93 8.92 -2.16 -5.65
CA GLY A 93 7.70 -1.41 -5.40
C GLY A 93 7.31 -0.54 -6.57
N THR A 94 8.28 0.13 -7.17
CA THR A 94 8.06 0.98 -8.35
C THR A 94 7.54 0.17 -9.53
N LYS A 95 8.11 -1.01 -9.78
CA LYS A 95 7.65 -1.90 -10.85
C LYS A 95 6.22 -2.37 -10.63
N ILE A 96 5.88 -2.74 -9.40
CA ILE A 96 4.53 -3.17 -9.05
C ILE A 96 3.53 -2.04 -9.32
N ILE A 97 3.84 -0.84 -8.83
CA ILE A 97 2.94 0.32 -9.00
C ILE A 97 2.79 0.67 -10.47
N LYS A 98 3.89 0.72 -11.23
CA LYS A 98 3.82 0.98 -12.67
C LYS A 98 2.94 -0.02 -13.40
N ASN A 99 3.02 -1.29 -13.02
CA ASN A 99 2.18 -2.33 -13.61
C ASN A 99 0.70 -2.10 -13.29
N ILE A 100 0.40 -1.71 -12.05
CA ILE A 100 -0.97 -1.35 -11.66
C ILE A 100 -1.48 -0.19 -12.52
N LEU A 101 -0.68 0.85 -12.71
CA LEU A 101 -1.06 2.03 -13.50
C LEU A 101 -1.24 1.70 -14.97
N ASN A 102 -0.47 0.75 -15.50
CA ASN A 102 -0.63 0.30 -16.89
C ASN A 102 -1.97 -0.42 -17.12
N ASN A 103 -2.52 -1.02 -16.09
CA ASN A 103 -3.72 -1.84 -16.18
C ASN A 103 -4.97 -1.17 -15.64
N ASN A 104 -4.88 0.05 -15.12
CA ASN A 104 -6.01 0.75 -14.53
C ASN A 104 -5.95 2.23 -14.86
N ASP A 105 -7.07 2.79 -15.29
CA ASP A 105 -7.15 4.21 -15.67
C ASP A 105 -7.15 5.14 -14.46
N ILE A 106 -7.71 4.68 -13.35
CA ILE A 106 -7.84 5.48 -12.13
C ILE A 106 -7.38 4.66 -10.93
N VAL A 107 -6.46 5.22 -10.16
CA VAL A 107 -5.93 4.58 -8.95
C VAL A 107 -5.86 5.62 -7.83
N TYR A 108 -6.35 5.23 -6.67
CA TYR A 108 -6.30 6.03 -5.45
C TYR A 108 -5.34 5.40 -4.46
N LEU A 109 -4.78 6.22 -3.57
CA LEU A 109 -4.01 5.72 -2.43
C LEU A 109 -4.02 6.74 -1.29
N TRP A 110 -3.77 6.23 -0.09
CA TRP A 110 -3.48 7.05 1.08
C TRP A 110 -1.98 6.93 1.38
N VAL A 111 -1.36 8.03 1.78
CA VAL A 111 0.05 8.04 2.16
C VAL A 111 0.25 8.96 3.35
N TYR A 112 1.06 8.51 4.31
CA TYR A 112 1.41 9.36 5.46
C TYR A 112 2.28 10.52 5.02
N LYS A 113 2.00 11.70 5.55
CA LYS A 113 2.78 12.93 5.23
C LYS A 113 4.25 12.79 5.63
N GLU A 114 4.53 11.98 6.64
CA GLU A 114 5.89 11.68 7.08
C GLU A 114 6.67 10.82 6.07
N ASN A 115 5.97 10.10 5.21
CA ASN A 115 6.60 9.22 4.24
C ASN A 115 7.00 9.98 2.98
N LYS A 116 8.00 10.84 3.12
CA LYS A 116 8.47 11.74 2.06
C LYS A 116 8.93 11.00 0.82
N LYS A 117 9.56 9.85 1.03
CA LYS A 117 10.09 9.02 -0.05
C LYS A 117 8.97 8.49 -0.94
N ALA A 118 7.92 7.96 -0.32
CA ALA A 118 6.76 7.45 -1.07
C ALA A 118 6.03 8.59 -1.78
N ILE A 119 5.83 9.73 -1.11
CA ILE A 119 5.19 10.90 -1.72
C ILE A 119 5.94 11.34 -2.98
N SER A 120 7.27 11.40 -2.89
CA SER A 120 8.12 11.78 -4.02
C SER A 120 7.93 10.80 -5.20
N LEU A 121 7.91 9.50 -4.90
CA LEU A 121 7.68 8.47 -5.92
C LEU A 121 6.30 8.62 -6.57
N TYR A 122 5.27 8.78 -5.75
CA TYR A 122 3.90 8.88 -6.26
C TYR A 122 3.72 10.12 -7.15
N LYS A 123 4.32 11.25 -6.78
CA LYS A 123 4.30 12.46 -7.60
C LYS A 123 5.01 12.25 -8.94
N LYS A 124 6.14 11.53 -8.94
CA LYS A 124 6.84 11.19 -10.18
C LYS A 124 5.99 10.31 -11.09
N LEU A 125 5.15 9.47 -10.51
CA LEU A 125 4.24 8.59 -11.25
C LEU A 125 2.91 9.29 -11.58
N GLU A 126 2.86 10.61 -11.36
CA GLU A 126 1.72 11.46 -11.73
C GLU A 126 0.49 11.32 -10.85
N PHE A 127 0.66 10.86 -9.62
CA PHE A 127 -0.37 10.99 -8.61
C PHE A 127 -0.41 12.43 -8.11
N TYR A 128 -1.60 12.89 -7.75
CA TYR A 128 -1.78 14.22 -7.16
C TYR A 128 -2.73 14.13 -5.96
N ALA A 129 -2.50 14.98 -4.96
CA ALA A 129 -3.32 14.99 -3.75
C ALA A 129 -4.68 15.61 -4.05
N ILE A 130 -5.77 14.93 -3.67
CA ILE A 130 -7.14 15.43 -3.81
C ILE A 130 -7.77 15.74 -2.47
N GLU A 131 -7.30 15.14 -1.39
CA GLU A 131 -7.74 15.40 -0.03
C GLU A 131 -6.59 15.20 0.92
N GLU A 132 -6.73 15.70 2.13
CA GLU A 132 -5.75 15.43 3.17
C GLU A 132 -6.42 15.41 4.54
N THR A 133 -5.83 14.62 5.44
CA THR A 133 -6.14 14.64 6.86
C THR A 133 -4.96 15.31 7.57
N GLU A 134 -4.99 15.34 8.89
CA GLU A 134 -3.86 15.84 9.66
C GLU A 134 -2.57 15.08 9.37
N SER A 135 -2.66 13.76 9.18
CA SER A 135 -1.48 12.90 9.05
C SER A 135 -1.26 12.28 7.67
N ARG A 136 -2.24 12.34 6.77
CA ARG A 136 -2.17 11.65 5.48
C ARG A 136 -2.66 12.51 4.32
N TYR A 137 -2.14 12.18 3.12
CA TYR A 137 -2.71 12.65 1.85
C TYR A 137 -3.52 11.54 1.21
N TYR A 138 -4.64 11.89 0.58
CA TYR A 138 -5.38 11.02 -0.32
C TYR A 138 -5.01 11.44 -1.74
N MET A 139 -4.42 10.53 -2.50
CA MET A 139 -3.89 10.84 -3.82
C MET A 139 -4.62 10.06 -4.91
N LYS A 140 -4.63 10.62 -6.09
CA LYS A 140 -5.29 10.03 -7.27
C LYS A 140 -4.35 10.05 -8.46
N TYR A 141 -4.40 8.98 -9.24
CA TYR A 141 -3.82 8.90 -10.57
C TYR A 141 -4.94 8.77 -11.57
N SER A 142 -4.91 9.56 -12.65
CA SER A 142 -5.86 9.46 -13.77
C SER A 142 -5.07 9.39 -15.06
N LYS A 143 -5.21 8.28 -15.79
CA LYS A 143 -4.49 8.07 -17.04
C LYS A 143 -4.86 9.14 -18.06
N GLY A 144 -3.85 9.76 -18.65
CA GLY A 144 -4.03 10.76 -19.68
C GLY A 144 -4.34 12.18 -19.20
N VAL A 145 -4.67 12.37 -17.92
CA VAL A 145 -5.01 13.70 -17.39
C VAL A 145 -3.80 14.61 -17.38
N ASN A 146 -2.67 14.12 -16.90
CA ASN A 146 -1.46 14.93 -16.78
C ASN A 146 -0.72 15.10 -18.09
N SER A 147 -0.95 14.22 -19.06
CA SER A 147 -0.30 14.31 -20.37
C SER A 147 -0.83 15.46 -21.23
N THR A 148 -1.96 16.06 -20.86
CA THR A 148 -2.57 17.17 -21.60
C THR A 148 -2.15 18.54 -21.09
N LYS A 149 -1.32 18.59 -20.08
CA LYS A 149 -0.92 19.88 -19.46
C LYS A 149 0.41 20.40 -19.95
#